data_d9d124befaddeae430b26cc810b29877
#
_entry.id   d9d124befaddeae430b26cc810b29877
#
_cell.length_a   1.000
_cell.length_b   1.000
_cell.length_c   1.000
_cell.angle_alpha   90.00
_cell.angle_beta   90.00
_cell.angle_gamma   90.00
#
_symmetry.space_group_name_H-M   'P 1'
#
loop_
_entity.id
_entity.type
_entity.pdbx_description
1 polymer ?
#
loop_
_entity_poly.entity_id
_entity_poly.type
_entity_poly.pdbx_seq_one_letter_code
_entity_poly.pdbx_strand_id
1 'polypeptide(L)'
;LIRRTIVVEQQLAFPEAIHQSEDALFNMQMLEYVKSVDFLHETLTTYRVWGMSSFQRFHADLPQQMEQVNQQFLTFGKVHHKGDFYWNAYEVWLMETYIRLLKRYFYHPNNPQSEAEKKRAWKALLTTCPSLKQLRRASWKKMYQSRKSYPLLLFFLLYCRCYALNRRVMEWLLRTDRY
;
A
#
# COMPACT_ATOMS: atom_id res chain seq x y z
N LEU A 1 14.65 -5.75 16.74
CA LEU A 1 16.11 -5.69 16.72
C LEU A 1 16.64 -6.37 15.47
N ILE A 2 17.58 -5.73 14.77
CA ILE A 2 18.21 -6.25 13.55
C ILE A 2 19.70 -6.44 13.81
N ARG A 3 20.26 -7.54 13.35
CA ARG A 3 21.69 -7.78 13.45
C ARG A 3 22.46 -6.82 12.54
N ARG A 4 23.28 -5.93 13.11
CA ARG A 4 24.01 -4.89 12.38
C ARG A 4 24.88 -5.46 11.23
N THR A 5 25.48 -6.63 11.40
CA THR A 5 26.33 -7.28 10.38
C THR A 5 25.57 -7.49 9.07
N ILE A 6 24.30 -7.93 9.12
CA ILE A 6 23.48 -8.10 7.91
C ILE A 6 23.34 -6.78 7.15
N VAL A 7 23.05 -5.69 7.86
CA VAL A 7 22.86 -4.37 7.24
C VAL A 7 24.14 -3.88 6.57
N VAL A 8 25.29 -4.03 7.25
CA VAL A 8 26.58 -3.55 6.77
C VAL A 8 27.12 -4.42 5.63
N GLU A 9 27.14 -5.74 5.80
CA GLU A 9 27.68 -6.68 4.79
C GLU A 9 26.87 -6.69 3.50
N GLN A 10 25.55 -6.52 3.61
CA GLN A 10 24.66 -6.49 2.45
C GLN A 10 24.39 -5.07 1.94
N GLN A 11 25.04 -4.06 2.52
CA GLN A 11 24.90 -2.64 2.15
C GLN A 11 23.42 -2.19 2.09
N LEU A 12 22.61 -2.69 3.02
CA LEU A 12 21.19 -2.35 3.07
C LEU A 12 21.00 -0.91 3.53
N ALA A 13 20.21 -0.14 2.78
CA ALA A 13 19.88 1.24 3.10
C ALA A 13 18.40 1.52 2.84
N PHE A 14 17.87 2.49 3.55
CA PHE A 14 16.55 3.04 3.24
C PHE A 14 16.61 3.79 1.90
N PRO A 15 15.61 3.63 1.02
CA PRO A 15 15.58 4.37 -0.25
C PRO A 15 15.32 5.86 0.01
N GLU A 16 16.29 6.73 -0.31
CA GLU A 16 16.22 8.17 -0.03
C GLU A 16 15.08 8.89 -0.78
N ALA A 17 14.72 8.40 -1.97
CA ALA A 17 13.69 8.99 -2.81
C ALA A 17 12.25 8.57 -2.43
N ILE A 18 12.09 7.63 -1.49
CA ILE A 18 10.79 7.08 -1.10
C ILE A 18 10.54 7.43 0.37
N HIS A 19 9.49 8.21 0.61
CA HIS A 19 9.09 8.67 1.95
C HIS A 19 7.81 8.00 2.46
N GLN A 20 7.32 7.01 1.73
CA GLN A 20 6.12 6.23 2.08
C GLN A 20 6.41 4.74 1.89
N SER A 21 6.36 3.97 2.99
CA SER A 21 6.65 2.52 3.00
C SER A 21 8.12 2.17 2.66
N GLU A 22 9.04 3.08 2.90
CA GLU A 22 10.49 2.87 2.83
C GLU A 22 10.94 1.76 3.78
N ASP A 23 10.28 1.66 4.95
CA ASP A 23 10.47 0.62 5.95
C ASP A 23 10.07 -0.77 5.43
N ALA A 24 8.98 -0.85 4.67
CA ALA A 24 8.55 -2.11 4.07
C ALA A 24 9.54 -2.61 3.03
N LEU A 25 10.11 -1.71 2.22
CA LEU A 25 11.17 -2.05 1.24
C LEU A 25 12.45 -2.49 1.93
N PHE A 26 12.89 -1.76 2.96
CA PHE A 26 14.06 -2.13 3.74
C PHE A 26 13.88 -3.51 4.39
N ASN A 27 12.74 -3.75 5.03
CA ASN A 27 12.44 -5.03 5.66
C ASN A 27 12.38 -6.19 4.65
N MET A 28 11.80 -5.97 3.46
CA MET A 28 11.78 -6.97 2.41
C MET A 28 13.20 -7.40 2.01
N GLN A 29 14.10 -6.44 1.76
CA GLN A 29 15.49 -6.70 1.41
C GLN A 29 16.23 -7.39 2.55
N MET A 30 16.06 -6.91 3.76
CA MET A 30 16.71 -7.45 4.96
C MET A 30 16.31 -8.90 5.22
N LEU A 31 15.02 -9.23 5.07
CA LEU A 31 14.51 -10.58 5.32
C LEU A 31 15.08 -11.64 4.35
N GLU A 32 15.64 -11.24 3.21
CA GLU A 32 16.32 -12.17 2.29
C GLU A 32 17.58 -12.80 2.90
N TYR A 33 18.23 -12.09 3.81
CA TYR A 33 19.48 -12.49 4.43
C TYR A 33 19.32 -13.01 5.87
N VAL A 34 18.08 -12.99 6.39
CA VAL A 34 17.79 -13.43 7.77
C VAL A 34 17.56 -14.95 7.79
N LYS A 35 18.26 -15.64 8.70
CA LYS A 35 18.12 -17.09 8.89
C LYS A 35 17.04 -17.48 9.91
N SER A 36 16.75 -16.58 10.86
CA SER A 36 15.73 -16.80 11.88
C SER A 36 15.11 -15.49 12.31
N VAL A 37 13.85 -15.53 12.72
CA VAL A 37 13.10 -14.41 13.28
C VAL A 37 12.51 -14.86 14.60
N ASP A 38 12.77 -14.09 15.65
CA ASP A 38 12.19 -14.32 16.96
C ASP A 38 11.17 -13.23 17.30
N PHE A 39 10.11 -13.62 17.99
CA PHE A 39 9.07 -12.71 18.43
C PHE A 39 9.20 -12.45 19.92
N LEU A 40 9.34 -11.17 20.29
CA LEU A 40 9.30 -10.75 21.67
C LEU A 40 7.89 -10.36 22.07
N HIS A 41 7.39 -10.91 23.18
CA HIS A 41 6.05 -10.59 23.70
C HIS A 41 6.04 -9.36 24.62
N GLU A 42 7.07 -8.54 24.52
CA GLU A 42 7.25 -7.33 25.33
C GLU A 42 7.04 -6.07 24.46
N THR A 43 6.47 -5.04 25.07
CA THR A 43 6.34 -3.73 24.43
C THR A 43 7.66 -2.98 24.52
N LEU A 44 8.44 -2.98 23.44
CA LEU A 44 9.76 -2.32 23.38
C LEU A 44 9.67 -0.87 22.90
N THR A 45 8.60 -0.48 22.22
CA THR A 45 8.44 0.86 21.65
C THR A 45 7.02 1.36 21.83
N THR A 46 6.88 2.67 22.01
CA THR A 46 5.56 3.34 22.02
C THR A 46 5.44 4.23 20.81
N TYR A 47 4.41 3.99 20.00
CA TYR A 47 4.08 4.84 18.87
C TYR A 47 3.30 6.05 19.34
N ARG A 48 3.89 7.25 19.20
CA ARG A 48 3.22 8.49 19.56
C ARG A 48 2.38 9.01 18.39
N VAL A 49 1.08 9.04 18.56
CA VAL A 49 0.16 9.59 17.57
C VAL A 49 0.03 11.10 17.79
N TRP A 50 0.61 11.89 16.89
CA TRP A 50 0.46 13.34 16.86
C TRP A 50 -0.31 13.74 15.63
N GLY A 51 -1.22 14.72 15.75
CA GLY A 51 -2.02 15.23 14.63
C GLY A 51 -1.23 15.84 13.46
N MET A 52 0.10 15.91 13.55
CA MET A 52 1.03 16.45 12.55
C MET A 52 2.05 15.41 12.05
N SER A 53 1.86 14.12 12.30
CA SER A 53 2.77 13.09 11.78
C SER A 53 2.77 13.08 10.24
N SER A 54 3.90 12.71 9.62
CA SER A 54 3.99 12.58 8.14
C SER A 54 2.94 11.62 7.61
N PHE A 55 2.55 10.63 8.42
CA PHE A 55 1.47 9.70 8.12
C PHE A 55 0.10 10.36 7.96
N GLN A 56 -0.16 11.46 8.65
CA GLN A 56 -1.46 12.15 8.62
C GLN A 56 -1.49 13.36 7.66
N ARG A 57 -0.36 13.72 7.08
CA ARG A 57 -0.30 14.81 6.10
C ARG A 57 -0.79 14.35 4.74
N PHE A 58 -1.37 15.28 3.99
CA PHE A 58 -1.65 15.08 2.57
C PHE A 58 -0.33 15.12 1.77
N HIS A 59 -0.12 14.11 0.93
CA HIS A 59 1.02 14.00 0.04
C HIS A 59 0.52 13.96 -1.40
N ALA A 60 0.81 15.01 -2.16
CA ALA A 60 0.35 15.14 -3.54
C ALA A 60 0.96 14.08 -4.49
N ASP A 61 2.15 13.61 -4.17
CA ASP A 61 2.94 12.61 -4.89
C ASP A 61 2.69 11.17 -4.43
N LEU A 62 1.78 10.96 -3.48
CA LEU A 62 1.50 9.62 -2.93
C LEU A 62 1.22 8.55 -4.00
N PRO A 63 0.44 8.80 -5.08
CA PRO A 63 0.21 7.80 -6.11
C PRO A 63 1.50 7.36 -6.82
N GLN A 64 2.40 8.30 -7.11
CA GLN A 64 3.69 8.03 -7.75
C GLN A 64 4.62 7.24 -6.82
N GLN A 65 4.71 7.64 -5.55
CA GLN A 65 5.52 6.93 -4.56
C GLN A 65 5.03 5.50 -4.34
N MET A 66 3.72 5.30 -4.24
CA MET A 66 3.16 3.95 -4.11
C MET A 66 3.44 3.08 -5.34
N GLU A 67 3.40 3.64 -6.54
CA GLU A 67 3.78 2.90 -7.75
C GLU A 67 5.25 2.51 -7.73
N GLN A 68 6.15 3.41 -7.33
CA GLN A 68 7.58 3.09 -7.19
C GLN A 68 7.81 1.93 -6.22
N VAL A 69 7.15 1.96 -5.06
CA VAL A 69 7.20 0.86 -4.07
C VAL A 69 6.69 -0.45 -4.67
N ASN A 70 5.53 -0.40 -5.34
CA ASN A 70 4.93 -1.58 -5.97
C ASN A 70 5.85 -2.19 -7.02
N GLN A 71 6.53 -1.37 -7.83
CA GLN A 71 7.48 -1.83 -8.84
C GLN A 71 8.74 -2.45 -8.21
N GLN A 72 9.21 -1.92 -7.07
CA GLN A 72 10.33 -2.53 -6.35
C GLN A 72 9.94 -3.90 -5.79
N PHE A 73 8.77 -4.06 -5.19
CA PHE A 73 8.26 -5.37 -4.77
C PHE A 73 8.12 -6.34 -5.96
N LEU A 74 7.55 -5.89 -7.07
CA LEU A 74 7.39 -6.70 -8.28
C LEU A 74 8.77 -7.19 -8.82
N THR A 75 9.71 -6.28 -8.91
CA THR A 75 11.08 -6.56 -9.40
C THR A 75 11.80 -7.52 -8.47
N PHE A 76 11.74 -7.27 -7.16
CA PHE A 76 12.33 -8.13 -6.16
C PHE A 76 11.79 -9.58 -6.26
N GLY A 77 10.47 -9.73 -6.33
CA GLY A 77 9.85 -11.04 -6.45
C GLY A 77 10.30 -11.81 -7.70
N LYS A 78 10.50 -11.11 -8.83
CA LYS A 78 10.99 -11.70 -10.08
C LYS A 78 12.47 -12.06 -10.00
N VAL A 79 13.32 -11.14 -9.54
CA VAL A 79 14.78 -11.33 -9.46
C VAL A 79 15.15 -12.46 -8.51
N HIS A 80 14.45 -12.56 -7.37
CA HIS A 80 14.69 -13.61 -6.38
C HIS A 80 13.82 -14.87 -6.58
N HIS A 81 13.16 -15.01 -7.74
CA HIS A 81 12.33 -16.18 -8.09
C HIS A 81 11.37 -16.61 -6.98
N LYS A 82 10.70 -15.62 -6.35
CA LYS A 82 9.81 -15.88 -5.21
C LYS A 82 8.61 -16.75 -5.59
N GLY A 83 8.24 -17.64 -4.67
CA GLY A 83 7.12 -18.56 -4.84
C GLY A 83 5.75 -17.94 -4.53
N ASP A 84 4.72 -18.77 -4.58
CA ASP A 84 3.30 -18.40 -4.44
C ASP A 84 2.98 -17.61 -3.18
N PHE A 85 3.64 -17.90 -2.06
CA PHE A 85 3.44 -17.18 -0.81
C PHE A 85 3.74 -15.68 -0.97
N TYR A 86 4.87 -15.36 -1.61
CA TYR A 86 5.26 -13.97 -1.89
C TYR A 86 4.25 -13.28 -2.81
N TRP A 87 3.86 -13.94 -3.89
CA TRP A 87 2.93 -13.36 -4.85
C TRP A 87 1.54 -13.14 -4.27
N ASN A 88 1.10 -14.02 -3.37
CA ASN A 88 -0.14 -13.81 -2.62
C ASN A 88 -0.03 -12.60 -1.67
N ALA A 89 1.09 -12.45 -0.97
CA ALA A 89 1.35 -11.29 -0.12
C ALA A 89 1.44 -9.98 -0.94
N TYR A 90 2.05 -10.03 -2.12
CA TYR A 90 2.11 -8.90 -3.04
C TYR A 90 0.71 -8.47 -3.55
N GLU A 91 -0.17 -9.42 -3.85
CA GLU A 91 -1.56 -9.11 -4.19
C GLU A 91 -2.29 -8.38 -3.05
N VAL A 92 -2.10 -8.85 -1.80
CA VAL A 92 -2.64 -8.18 -0.61
C VAL A 92 -2.05 -6.78 -0.46
N TRP A 93 -0.74 -6.63 -0.66
CA TRP A 93 -0.08 -5.33 -0.66
C TRP A 93 -0.68 -4.35 -1.68
N LEU A 94 -0.92 -4.79 -2.91
CA LEU A 94 -1.56 -3.97 -3.93
C LEU A 94 -2.97 -3.52 -3.52
N MET A 95 -3.72 -4.38 -2.86
CA MET A 95 -5.03 -4.04 -2.32
C MET A 95 -4.92 -2.96 -1.23
N GLU A 96 -4.00 -3.15 -0.28
CA GLU A 96 -3.73 -2.17 0.78
C GLU A 96 -3.24 -0.84 0.18
N THR A 97 -2.42 -0.89 -0.87
CA THR A 97 -2.01 0.31 -1.62
C THR A 97 -3.22 1.06 -2.18
N TYR A 98 -4.14 0.37 -2.84
CA TYR A 98 -5.33 1.01 -3.38
C TYR A 98 -6.19 1.67 -2.29
N ILE A 99 -6.41 0.96 -1.18
CA ILE A 99 -7.13 1.50 -0.04
C ILE A 99 -6.42 2.71 0.58
N ARG A 100 -5.10 2.64 0.69
CA ARG A 100 -4.28 3.77 1.18
C ARG A 100 -4.43 4.98 0.29
N LEU A 101 -4.42 4.81 -1.04
CA LEU A 101 -4.67 5.90 -2.00
C LEU A 101 -6.06 6.50 -1.84
N LEU A 102 -7.09 5.68 -1.64
CA LEU A 102 -8.42 6.20 -1.38
C LEU A 102 -8.45 7.07 -0.13
N LYS A 103 -7.94 6.57 1.00
CA LYS A 103 -7.95 7.28 2.28
C LYS A 103 -7.08 8.51 2.33
N ARG A 104 -5.83 8.37 1.87
CA ARG A 104 -4.77 9.34 2.12
C ARG A 104 -4.52 10.30 0.97
N TYR A 105 -5.09 10.02 -0.18
CA TYR A 105 -5.02 10.91 -1.33
C TYR A 105 -6.41 11.40 -1.71
N PHE A 106 -7.28 10.56 -2.26
CA PHE A 106 -8.55 11.02 -2.81
C PHE A 106 -9.52 11.60 -1.77
N TYR A 107 -9.67 10.94 -0.62
CA TYR A 107 -10.62 11.35 0.44
C TYR A 107 -9.93 11.93 1.67
N HIS A 108 -8.66 12.34 1.53
CA HIS A 108 -7.94 13.03 2.60
C HIS A 108 -8.59 14.39 2.88
N PRO A 109 -8.84 14.77 4.16
CA PRO A 109 -9.51 16.04 4.50
C PRO A 109 -8.79 17.27 3.93
N ASN A 110 -7.46 17.25 3.89
CA ASN A 110 -6.62 18.34 3.41
C ASN A 110 -6.25 18.22 1.92
N ASN A 111 -6.94 17.37 1.13
CA ASN A 111 -6.72 17.35 -0.31
C ASN A 111 -7.28 18.62 -0.96
N PRO A 112 -6.43 19.50 -1.54
CA PRO A 112 -6.86 20.78 -2.09
C PRO A 112 -7.58 20.65 -3.44
N GLN A 113 -7.59 19.47 -4.05
CA GLN A 113 -8.18 19.24 -5.36
C GLN A 113 -9.70 19.39 -5.32
N SER A 114 -10.25 20.05 -6.34
CA SER A 114 -11.68 20.06 -6.59
C SER A 114 -12.22 18.66 -6.89
N GLU A 115 -13.52 18.45 -6.71
CA GLU A 115 -14.17 17.18 -7.02
C GLU A 115 -14.00 16.75 -8.49
N ALA A 116 -13.94 17.71 -9.42
CA ALA A 116 -13.69 17.44 -10.83
C ALA A 116 -12.27 16.92 -11.07
N GLU A 117 -11.28 17.48 -10.37
CA GLU A 117 -9.87 17.03 -10.43
C GLU A 117 -9.71 15.67 -9.78
N LYS A 118 -10.29 15.45 -8.60
CA LYS A 118 -10.30 14.13 -7.94
C LYS A 118 -10.89 13.07 -8.86
N LYS A 119 -12.01 13.36 -9.51
CA LYS A 119 -12.65 12.44 -10.46
C LYS A 119 -11.74 12.13 -11.65
N ARG A 120 -11.04 13.14 -12.21
CA ARG A 120 -10.08 12.94 -13.30
C ARG A 120 -8.90 12.08 -12.84
N ALA A 121 -8.28 12.43 -11.73
CA ALA A 121 -7.16 11.69 -11.15
C ALA A 121 -7.56 10.23 -10.82
N TRP A 122 -8.75 10.03 -10.26
CA TRP A 122 -9.25 8.69 -9.97
C TRP A 122 -9.45 7.85 -11.25
N LYS A 123 -9.98 8.44 -12.32
CA LYS A 123 -10.10 7.75 -13.62
C LYS A 123 -8.75 7.43 -14.25
N ALA A 124 -7.74 8.26 -13.99
CA ALA A 124 -6.38 8.06 -14.46
C ALA A 124 -5.56 7.13 -13.56
N LEU A 125 -6.08 6.69 -12.40
CA LEU A 125 -5.31 5.97 -11.40
C LEU A 125 -4.62 4.72 -11.94
N LEU A 126 -5.29 3.94 -12.78
CA LEU A 126 -4.69 2.75 -13.39
C LEU A 126 -3.60 3.07 -14.44
N THR A 127 -3.49 4.33 -14.85
CA THR A 127 -2.39 4.81 -15.70
C THR A 127 -1.23 5.31 -14.83
N THR A 128 -1.55 6.03 -13.75
CA THR A 128 -0.56 6.54 -12.78
C THR A 128 0.06 5.42 -11.95
N CYS A 129 -0.76 4.41 -11.59
CA CYS A 129 -0.35 3.23 -10.81
C CYS A 129 -0.66 1.95 -11.60
N PRO A 130 0.11 1.64 -12.67
CA PRO A 130 -0.16 0.49 -13.53
C PRO A 130 -0.02 -0.86 -12.83
N SER A 131 0.73 -0.96 -11.72
CA SER A 131 0.80 -2.16 -10.87
C SER A 131 -0.57 -2.61 -10.36
N LEU A 132 -1.48 -1.67 -10.10
CA LEU A 132 -2.84 -1.99 -9.65
C LEU A 132 -3.65 -2.79 -10.67
N LYS A 133 -3.26 -2.78 -11.96
CA LYS A 133 -3.91 -3.63 -12.98
C LYS A 133 -3.75 -5.13 -12.70
N GLN A 134 -2.75 -5.51 -11.90
CA GLN A 134 -2.52 -6.90 -11.53
C GLN A 134 -3.61 -7.43 -10.60
N LEU A 135 -4.25 -6.57 -9.80
CA LEU A 135 -5.41 -6.95 -8.97
C LEU A 135 -6.57 -7.53 -9.77
N ARG A 136 -6.67 -7.19 -11.06
CA ARG A 136 -7.68 -7.74 -11.97
C ARG A 136 -7.55 -9.24 -12.21
N ARG A 137 -6.32 -9.76 -12.04
CA ARG A 137 -6.00 -11.19 -12.21
C ARG A 137 -6.07 -11.95 -10.91
N ALA A 138 -6.17 -11.25 -9.77
CA ALA A 138 -6.31 -11.87 -8.47
C ALA A 138 -7.55 -12.76 -8.46
N SER A 139 -7.37 -14.02 -8.08
CA SER A 139 -8.47 -14.96 -7.95
C SER A 139 -9.48 -14.42 -6.94
N TRP A 140 -10.71 -14.14 -7.37
CA TRP A 140 -11.84 -13.74 -6.52
C TRP A 140 -11.99 -14.65 -5.30
N LYS A 141 -11.59 -15.93 -5.43
CA LYS A 141 -11.62 -16.92 -4.39
C LYS A 141 -10.67 -16.61 -3.21
N LYS A 142 -9.46 -16.09 -3.49
CA LYS A 142 -8.49 -15.70 -2.45
C LYS A 142 -8.94 -14.46 -1.68
N MET A 143 -9.61 -13.56 -2.36
CA MET A 143 -10.08 -12.29 -1.79
C MET A 143 -11.36 -12.46 -0.99
N TYR A 144 -12.20 -13.43 -1.32
CA TYR A 144 -13.37 -13.81 -0.52
C TYR A 144 -12.98 -14.42 0.83
N GLN A 145 -11.80 -15.02 0.91
CA GLN A 145 -11.24 -15.57 2.16
C GLN A 145 -10.71 -14.49 3.12
N SER A 146 -10.30 -13.32 2.63
CA SER A 146 -10.07 -12.17 3.49
C SER A 146 -11.44 -11.60 3.86
N ARG A 147 -11.83 -11.65 5.12
CA ARG A 147 -13.14 -11.21 5.67
C ARG A 147 -13.57 -9.77 5.33
N LYS A 148 -12.95 -9.12 4.34
CA LYS A 148 -13.18 -7.73 3.94
C LYS A 148 -13.51 -7.70 2.44
N SER A 149 -14.80 -7.79 2.11
CA SER A 149 -15.27 -7.74 0.71
C SER A 149 -15.31 -6.33 0.10
N TYR A 150 -15.32 -5.28 0.92
CA TYR A 150 -15.42 -3.89 0.43
C TYR A 150 -14.21 -3.40 -0.40
N PRO A 151 -12.95 -3.81 -0.17
CA PRO A 151 -11.83 -3.43 -1.03
C PRO A 151 -12.03 -3.86 -2.49
N LEU A 152 -12.64 -5.03 -2.68
CA LEU A 152 -12.99 -5.55 -3.99
C LEU A 152 -14.04 -4.72 -4.67
N LEU A 153 -15.11 -4.39 -3.95
CA LEU A 153 -16.16 -3.53 -4.47
C LEU A 153 -15.57 -2.18 -4.91
N LEU A 154 -14.74 -1.57 -4.06
CA LEU A 154 -14.10 -0.29 -4.39
C LEU A 154 -13.21 -0.40 -5.62
N PHE A 155 -12.44 -1.48 -5.74
CA PHE A 155 -11.60 -1.71 -6.90
C PHE A 155 -12.42 -1.99 -8.17
N PHE A 156 -13.47 -2.79 -8.06
CA PHE A 156 -14.40 -3.02 -9.16
C PHE A 156 -15.02 -1.70 -9.67
N LEU A 157 -15.41 -0.81 -8.75
CA LEU A 157 -15.94 0.50 -9.09
C LEU A 157 -14.92 1.40 -9.80
N LEU A 158 -13.63 1.30 -9.42
CA LEU A 158 -12.54 1.95 -10.16
C LEU A 158 -12.48 1.40 -11.58
N TYR A 159 -12.49 0.09 -11.72
CA TYR A 159 -12.41 -0.56 -12.99
C TYR A 159 -13.57 -0.20 -13.94
N CYS A 160 -14.79 -0.17 -13.41
CA CYS A 160 -16.00 0.26 -14.13
C CYS A 160 -16.09 1.79 -14.29
N ARG A 161 -15.09 2.55 -13.80
CA ARG A 161 -15.06 4.02 -13.80
C ARG A 161 -16.27 4.69 -13.10
N CYS A 162 -16.82 4.02 -12.11
CA CYS A 162 -17.98 4.47 -11.32
C CYS A 162 -17.56 5.35 -10.13
N TYR A 163 -17.01 6.54 -10.41
CA TYR A 163 -16.50 7.44 -9.35
C TYR A 163 -17.55 7.81 -8.30
N ALA A 164 -18.77 8.16 -8.71
CA ALA A 164 -19.81 8.62 -7.78
C ALA A 164 -20.19 7.54 -6.75
N LEU A 165 -20.27 6.28 -7.18
CA LEU A 165 -20.56 5.17 -6.29
C LEU A 165 -19.38 4.83 -5.40
N ASN A 166 -18.15 4.86 -5.93
CA ASN A 166 -16.93 4.70 -5.14
C ASN A 166 -16.87 5.73 -4.02
N ARG A 167 -17.14 7.00 -4.33
CA ARG A 167 -17.21 8.08 -3.36
C ARG A 167 -18.24 7.79 -2.25
N ARG A 168 -19.47 7.42 -2.58
CA ARG A 168 -20.51 7.11 -1.59
C ARG A 168 -20.10 5.96 -0.68
N VAL A 169 -19.53 4.90 -1.24
CA VAL A 169 -19.04 3.75 -0.45
C VAL A 169 -17.94 4.19 0.50
N MET A 170 -16.97 5.00 0.03
CA MET A 170 -15.89 5.49 0.88
C MET A 170 -16.39 6.43 1.99
N GLU A 171 -17.28 7.37 1.67
CA GLU A 171 -17.88 8.26 2.68
C GLU A 171 -18.64 7.47 3.75
N TRP A 172 -19.36 6.42 3.36
CA TRP A 172 -20.04 5.53 4.31
C TRP A 172 -19.04 4.76 5.19
N LEU A 173 -17.98 4.19 4.59
CA LEU A 173 -16.94 3.47 5.32
C LEU A 173 -16.23 4.38 6.34
N LEU A 174 -15.89 5.60 5.95
CA LEU A 174 -15.22 6.57 6.83
C LEU A 174 -16.10 7.02 8.01
N ARG A 175 -17.43 7.11 7.80
CA ARG A 175 -18.38 7.47 8.88
C ARG A 175 -18.62 6.34 9.88
N THR A 176 -18.47 5.10 9.45
CA THR A 176 -18.79 3.92 10.28
C THR A 176 -17.59 3.37 11.03
N ASP A 177 -16.42 4.03 10.97
CA ASP A 177 -15.15 3.56 11.56
C ASP A 177 -14.83 2.07 11.26
N ARG A 178 -15.42 1.52 10.21
CA ARG A 178 -15.21 0.13 9.77
C ARG A 178 -13.92 -0.04 8.98
N TYR A 179 -12.94 0.77 9.36
CA TYR A 179 -11.67 0.87 8.66
C TYR A 179 -10.51 0.68 9.62
#